data_ceda64c048b87348965a9448378e2394
#
_entry.id   ceda64c048b87348965a9448378e2394
#
_cell.length_a   1.000
_cell.length_b   1.000
_cell.length_c   1.000
_cell.angle_alpha   90.00
_cell.angle_beta   90.00
_cell.angle_gamma   90.00
#
_symmetry.space_group_name_H-M   'P 1'
#
loop_
_entity.id
_entity.type
_entity.pdbx_description
1 polymer ?
#
loop_
_entity_poly.entity_id
_entity_poly.type
_entity_poly.pdbx_seq_one_letter_code
_entity_poly.pdbx_strand_id
1 'polypeptide(L)'
;MVETRHYDLQSVFAAAGEPGRFGKHASQLMELHRRICSLEAPLVLECGVHKGFSSGVLADACERVGGRLVSLDIVDCSDVITSDCWTFIQTDDTDQERVLREAPFLKEGIDLIFIDSWHSLRHVRRQLELWYPYVRQSGWLAFHDVDPTPYMRGQPDDNRDSEIVWRAIWQLVQDFFYANEDDLLLEYHLGDKGMAIMQKLAPMSKLPNFPRRIAPRHVSFYSLARRLRGRN
;
A
#
# COMPACT_ATOMS: atom_id res chain seq x y z
N MET A 1 9.55 10.41 21.06
CA MET A 1 8.66 11.32 20.28
C MET A 1 9.25 11.44 18.88
N VAL A 2 8.45 11.21 17.86
CA VAL A 2 8.90 11.27 16.45
C VAL A 2 9.14 12.72 16.04
N GLU A 3 10.36 12.99 15.55
CA GLU A 3 10.71 14.26 14.94
C GLU A 3 10.80 14.09 13.43
N THR A 4 10.31 15.07 12.67
CA THR A 4 10.28 15.05 11.20
C THR A 4 11.02 16.26 10.65
N ARG A 5 11.82 16.04 9.59
CA ARG A 5 12.67 17.08 8.98
C ARG A 5 11.92 18.00 8.03
N HIS A 6 10.97 17.48 7.27
CA HIS A 6 10.41 18.17 6.12
C HIS A 6 8.98 18.67 6.30
N TYR A 7 8.33 18.34 7.41
CA TYR A 7 6.94 18.70 7.71
C TYR A 7 6.65 18.65 9.20
N ASP A 8 5.51 19.20 9.60
CA ASP A 8 5.00 19.09 10.97
C ASP A 8 3.99 17.92 11.04
N LEU A 9 4.31 16.92 11.84
CA LEU A 9 3.48 15.73 12.02
C LEU A 9 2.09 16.06 12.58
N GLN A 10 1.99 17.06 13.46
CA GLN A 10 0.71 17.49 14.02
C GLN A 10 -0.21 18.09 12.95
N SER A 11 0.36 18.77 11.95
CA SER A 11 -0.38 19.27 10.79
C SER A 11 -0.98 18.13 9.95
N VAL A 12 -0.30 16.98 9.86
CA VAL A 12 -0.85 15.79 9.19
C VAL A 12 -2.05 15.24 9.95
N PHE A 13 -1.93 15.11 11.27
CA PHE A 13 -3.03 14.61 12.11
C PHE A 13 -4.23 15.55 12.07
N ALA A 14 -4.00 16.87 12.13
CA ALA A 14 -5.05 17.88 12.06
C ALA A 14 -5.77 17.91 10.70
N ALA A 15 -5.07 17.58 9.61
CA ALA A 15 -5.65 17.57 8.27
C ALA A 15 -6.54 16.35 7.99
N ALA A 16 -6.42 15.29 8.76
CA ALA A 16 -7.21 14.09 8.56
C ALA A 16 -8.71 14.38 8.74
N GLY A 17 -9.52 14.02 7.73
CA GLY A 17 -10.95 14.33 7.68
C GLY A 17 -11.31 15.67 7.04
N GLU A 18 -10.33 16.56 6.83
CA GLU A 18 -10.56 17.83 6.15
C GLU A 18 -10.76 17.63 4.63
N PRO A 19 -11.54 18.52 3.98
CA PRO A 19 -11.72 18.45 2.54
C PRO A 19 -10.43 18.73 1.77
N GLY A 20 -10.35 18.19 0.55
CA GLY A 20 -9.21 18.39 -0.33
C GLY A 20 -8.21 17.20 -0.33
N ARG A 21 -7.20 17.27 -1.21
CA ARG A 21 -6.26 16.18 -1.43
C ARG A 21 -5.43 15.85 -0.20
N PHE A 22 -4.85 16.88 0.42
CA PHE A 22 -4.02 16.71 1.60
C PHE A 22 -4.80 16.06 2.74
N GLY A 23 -6.05 16.49 2.98
CA GLY A 23 -6.93 15.87 3.98
C GLY A 23 -7.26 14.41 3.68
N LYS A 24 -7.48 14.06 2.40
CA LYS A 24 -7.71 12.67 1.98
C LYS A 24 -6.47 11.81 2.17
N HIS A 25 -5.30 12.31 1.77
CA HIS A 25 -4.04 11.61 1.97
C HIS A 25 -3.75 11.39 3.46
N ALA A 26 -3.88 12.44 4.27
CA ALA A 26 -3.75 12.34 5.72
C ALA A 26 -4.73 11.32 6.32
N SER A 27 -6.00 11.29 5.85
CA SER A 27 -7.00 10.32 6.31
C SER A 27 -6.60 8.88 5.97
N GLN A 28 -6.01 8.64 4.80
CA GLN A 28 -5.51 7.33 4.40
C GLN A 28 -4.37 6.88 5.32
N LEU A 29 -3.42 7.75 5.63
CA LEU A 29 -2.33 7.45 6.57
C LEU A 29 -2.85 7.25 8.01
N MET A 30 -3.85 8.02 8.43
CA MET A 30 -4.48 7.84 9.75
C MET A 30 -5.22 6.51 9.86
N GLU A 31 -5.70 5.94 8.75
CA GLU A 31 -6.27 4.59 8.77
C GLU A 31 -5.20 3.53 9.06
N LEU A 32 -3.99 3.67 8.49
CA LEU A 32 -2.85 2.81 8.84
C LEU A 32 -2.42 3.01 10.30
N HIS A 33 -2.31 4.28 10.72
CA HIS A 33 -1.98 4.63 12.10
C HIS A 33 -2.94 3.97 13.11
N ARG A 34 -4.25 4.06 12.87
CA ARG A 34 -5.29 3.45 13.72
C ARG A 34 -5.13 1.93 13.80
N ARG A 35 -4.85 1.24 12.68
CA ARG A 35 -4.62 -0.20 12.64
C ARG A 35 -3.39 -0.59 13.44
N ILE A 36 -2.29 0.12 13.28
CA ILE A 36 -1.06 -0.12 14.05
C ILE A 36 -1.32 0.07 15.54
N CYS A 37 -2.01 1.16 15.92
CA CYS A 37 -2.36 1.44 17.32
C CYS A 37 -3.34 0.44 17.93
N SER A 38 -4.00 -0.40 17.14
CA SER A 38 -4.87 -1.48 17.64
C SER A 38 -4.13 -2.77 18.00
N LEU A 39 -2.83 -2.82 17.76
CA LEU A 39 -1.98 -3.98 18.02
C LEU A 39 -1.07 -3.75 19.23
N GLU A 40 -0.47 -4.80 19.73
CA GLU A 40 0.57 -4.76 20.76
C GLU A 40 1.92 -5.07 20.12
N ALA A 41 2.89 -4.15 20.28
CA ALA A 41 4.24 -4.26 19.76
C ALA A 41 4.35 -4.72 18.28
N PRO A 42 3.63 -4.10 17.33
CA PRO A 42 3.59 -4.55 15.94
C PRO A 42 4.93 -4.38 15.21
N LEU A 43 5.17 -5.23 14.22
CA LEU A 43 6.24 -5.06 13.24
C LEU A 43 5.64 -4.50 11.94
N VAL A 44 6.13 -3.34 11.52
CA VAL A 44 5.68 -2.62 10.34
C VAL A 44 6.83 -2.54 9.33
N LEU A 45 6.55 -2.84 8.06
CA LEU A 45 7.47 -2.67 6.94
C LEU A 45 6.92 -1.61 5.98
N GLU A 46 7.71 -0.61 5.66
CA GLU A 46 7.42 0.41 4.66
C GLU A 46 8.36 0.28 3.47
N CYS A 47 7.81 0.25 2.27
CA CYS A 47 8.53 0.27 1.01
C CYS A 47 8.30 1.62 0.32
N GLY A 48 9.33 2.47 0.29
CA GLY A 48 9.29 3.85 -0.17
C GLY A 48 9.18 4.85 0.98
N VAL A 49 10.16 5.73 1.13
CA VAL A 49 10.28 6.71 2.22
C VAL A 49 10.18 8.15 1.70
N HIS A 50 10.94 8.47 0.65
CA HIS A 50 11.02 9.80 0.04
C HIS A 50 11.31 10.90 1.09
N LYS A 51 10.32 11.74 1.46
CA LYS A 51 10.45 12.80 2.48
C LYS A 51 9.99 12.36 3.87
N GLY A 52 9.69 11.09 4.07
CA GLY A 52 9.31 10.51 5.35
C GLY A 52 7.88 10.82 5.81
N PHE A 53 6.98 11.26 4.89
CA PHE A 53 5.63 11.68 5.26
C PHE A 53 4.82 10.53 5.88
N SER A 54 4.79 9.38 5.22
CA SER A 54 4.20 8.15 5.77
C SER A 54 5.03 7.61 6.93
N SER A 55 6.37 7.63 6.80
CA SER A 55 7.29 7.12 7.83
C SER A 55 7.05 7.74 9.19
N GLY A 56 6.84 9.08 9.25
CA GLY A 56 6.54 9.76 10.51
C GLY A 56 5.21 9.34 11.15
N VAL A 57 4.16 9.16 10.33
CA VAL A 57 2.85 8.69 10.81
C VAL A 57 2.91 7.25 11.32
N LEU A 58 3.61 6.38 10.57
CA LEU A 58 3.78 4.97 10.95
C LEU A 58 4.68 4.83 12.19
N ALA A 59 5.76 5.64 12.29
CA ALA A 59 6.64 5.65 13.45
C ALA A 59 5.91 6.14 14.70
N ASP A 60 5.09 7.21 14.62
CA ASP A 60 4.29 7.68 15.77
C ASP A 60 3.32 6.59 16.26
N ALA A 61 2.68 5.87 15.32
CA ALA A 61 1.82 4.76 15.70
C ALA A 61 2.60 3.64 16.40
N CYS A 62 3.77 3.26 15.87
CA CYS A 62 4.63 2.24 16.47
C CYS A 62 5.12 2.65 17.86
N GLU A 63 5.60 3.90 18.06
CA GLU A 63 6.03 4.39 19.37
C GLU A 63 4.93 4.26 20.42
N ARG A 64 3.68 4.59 20.08
CA ARG A 64 2.54 4.56 21.01
C ARG A 64 2.25 3.17 21.58
N VAL A 65 2.56 2.12 20.82
CA VAL A 65 2.22 0.73 21.16
C VAL A 65 3.44 -0.18 21.31
N GLY A 66 4.66 0.40 21.38
CA GLY A 66 5.91 -0.35 21.56
C GLY A 66 6.29 -1.18 20.32
N GLY A 67 5.78 -0.81 19.15
CA GLY A 67 6.08 -1.47 17.87
C GLY A 67 7.41 -1.05 17.27
N ARG A 68 7.71 -1.58 16.07
CA ARG A 68 8.90 -1.27 15.28
C ARG A 68 8.53 -0.98 13.84
N LEU A 69 9.16 0.03 13.26
CA LEU A 69 9.05 0.37 11.84
C LEU A 69 10.39 0.12 11.14
N VAL A 70 10.37 -0.67 10.07
CA VAL A 70 11.49 -0.80 9.13
C VAL A 70 11.06 -0.13 7.83
N SER A 71 11.83 0.84 7.35
CA SER A 71 11.54 1.55 6.10
C SER A 71 12.68 1.36 5.10
N LEU A 72 12.30 1.10 3.85
CA LEU A 72 13.21 0.79 2.75
C LEU A 72 13.10 1.87 1.68
N ASP A 73 14.25 2.36 1.19
CA ASP A 73 14.33 3.21 0.01
C ASP A 73 15.67 3.01 -0.70
N ILE A 74 15.70 3.18 -2.02
CA ILE A 74 16.95 3.15 -2.81
C ILE A 74 17.79 4.42 -2.62
N VAL A 75 17.13 5.52 -2.23
CA VAL A 75 17.78 6.78 -1.89
C VAL A 75 18.05 6.82 -0.39
N ASP A 76 19.13 7.46 0.03
CA ASP A 76 19.39 7.69 1.44
C ASP A 76 18.36 8.66 2.02
N CYS A 77 17.51 8.14 2.88
CA CYS A 77 16.48 8.86 3.62
C CYS A 77 16.69 8.76 5.15
N SER A 78 17.91 8.43 5.59
CA SER A 78 18.21 8.15 7.00
C SER A 78 17.99 9.32 7.97
N ASP A 79 17.83 10.53 7.44
CA ASP A 79 17.67 11.77 8.21
C ASP A 79 16.28 12.43 8.11
N VAL A 80 15.31 11.76 7.44
CA VAL A 80 13.97 12.38 7.23
C VAL A 80 13.09 12.37 8.47
N ILE A 81 13.27 11.37 9.35
CA ILE A 81 12.64 11.31 10.67
C ILE A 81 13.65 10.85 11.73
N THR A 82 13.36 11.13 12.99
CA THR A 82 14.10 10.61 14.15
C THR A 82 13.11 9.91 15.07
N SER A 83 13.33 8.62 15.34
CA SER A 83 12.52 7.82 16.26
C SER A 83 13.30 6.58 16.69
N ASP A 84 13.19 6.21 17.98
CA ASP A 84 13.83 5.01 18.52
C ASP A 84 13.23 3.70 17.99
N CYS A 85 12.00 3.75 17.50
CA CYS A 85 11.32 2.58 16.92
C CYS A 85 11.58 2.41 15.42
N TRP A 86 12.28 3.35 14.77
CA TRP A 86 12.50 3.37 13.33
C TRP A 86 13.89 2.83 12.93
N THR A 87 13.90 1.96 11.96
CA THR A 87 15.11 1.46 11.30
C THR A 87 15.00 1.75 9.80
N PHE A 88 15.92 2.56 9.26
CA PHE A 88 16.03 2.79 7.83
C PHE A 88 17.08 1.87 7.21
N ILE A 89 16.75 1.25 6.08
CA ILE A 89 17.69 0.43 5.29
C ILE A 89 17.69 0.99 3.86
N GLN A 90 18.81 1.54 3.44
CA GLN A 90 18.97 1.99 2.05
C GLN A 90 19.17 0.78 1.13
N THR A 91 18.10 0.33 0.49
CA THR A 91 18.11 -0.84 -0.41
C THR A 91 16.91 -0.82 -1.35
N ASP A 92 17.01 -1.64 -2.41
CA ASP A 92 15.81 -2.05 -3.19
C ASP A 92 14.91 -2.92 -2.30
N ASP A 93 13.63 -2.61 -2.20
CA ASP A 93 12.67 -3.34 -1.38
C ASP A 93 12.37 -4.76 -1.89
N THR A 94 12.89 -5.11 -3.07
CA THR A 94 12.91 -6.48 -3.60
C THR A 94 14.18 -7.25 -3.25
N ASP A 95 15.21 -6.63 -2.64
CA ASP A 95 16.36 -7.30 -2.06
C ASP A 95 16.05 -7.83 -0.65
N GLN A 96 15.09 -8.74 -0.60
CA GLN A 96 14.59 -9.34 0.65
C GLN A 96 15.73 -9.99 1.47
N GLU A 97 16.71 -10.61 0.81
CA GLU A 97 17.83 -11.27 1.51
C GLU A 97 18.61 -10.25 2.33
N ARG A 98 18.91 -9.09 1.76
CA ARG A 98 19.59 -8.01 2.47
C ARG A 98 18.75 -7.47 3.61
N VAL A 99 17.45 -7.18 3.37
CA VAL A 99 16.53 -6.69 4.40
C VAL A 99 16.45 -7.67 5.58
N LEU A 100 16.27 -8.97 5.32
CA LEU A 100 16.15 -9.98 6.37
C LEU A 100 17.50 -10.31 7.06
N ARG A 101 18.61 -9.88 6.51
CA ARG A 101 19.92 -9.92 7.17
C ARG A 101 20.12 -8.73 8.11
N GLU A 102 19.68 -7.52 7.71
CA GLU A 102 19.81 -6.28 8.49
C GLU A 102 18.69 -6.13 9.54
N ALA A 103 17.49 -6.64 9.26
CA ALA A 103 16.34 -6.67 10.16
C ALA A 103 15.80 -8.11 10.33
N PRO A 104 16.55 -9.02 10.97
CA PRO A 104 16.20 -10.46 11.01
C PRO A 104 14.90 -10.76 11.76
N PHE A 105 14.46 -9.87 12.63
CA PHE A 105 13.21 -9.97 13.37
C PHE A 105 11.95 -9.91 12.46
N LEU A 106 12.05 -9.40 11.23
CA LEU A 106 10.95 -9.44 10.25
C LEU A 106 10.57 -10.89 9.86
N LYS A 107 11.47 -11.86 10.07
CA LYS A 107 11.18 -13.30 9.87
C LYS A 107 10.14 -13.86 10.86
N GLU A 108 9.94 -13.20 12.00
CA GLU A 108 8.96 -13.57 13.01
C GLU A 108 7.52 -13.21 12.61
N GLY A 109 7.38 -12.42 11.54
CA GLY A 109 6.13 -12.00 10.94
C GLY A 109 5.95 -10.48 10.99
N ILE A 110 5.26 -9.97 9.97
CA ILE A 110 5.01 -8.56 9.77
C ILE A 110 3.52 -8.31 9.94
N ASP A 111 3.15 -7.33 10.75
CA ASP A 111 1.75 -7.02 11.06
C ASP A 111 1.14 -6.08 10.01
N LEU A 112 1.95 -5.17 9.46
CA LEU A 112 1.52 -4.29 8.37
C LEU A 112 2.67 -4.03 7.41
N ILE A 113 2.41 -4.18 6.09
CA ILE A 113 3.30 -3.75 5.02
C ILE A 113 2.65 -2.60 4.28
N PHE A 114 3.35 -1.47 4.15
CA PHE A 114 2.95 -0.33 3.34
C PHE A 114 3.80 -0.25 2.08
N ILE A 115 3.18 -0.35 0.92
CA ILE A 115 3.81 -0.36 -0.41
C ILE A 115 3.52 0.97 -1.10
N ASP A 116 4.53 1.85 -1.15
CA ASP A 116 4.47 3.19 -1.76
C ASP A 116 5.80 3.55 -2.44
N SER A 117 6.48 2.58 -3.03
CA SER A 117 7.75 2.78 -3.73
C SER A 117 7.55 2.93 -5.24
N TRP A 118 8.26 2.17 -6.06
CA TRP A 118 8.16 2.25 -7.51
C TRP A 118 6.86 1.63 -8.04
N HIS A 119 5.94 2.44 -8.54
CA HIS A 119 4.61 2.05 -9.05
C HIS A 119 4.67 1.34 -10.42
N SER A 120 5.52 0.33 -10.55
CA SER A 120 5.60 -0.57 -11.69
C SER A 120 4.86 -1.87 -11.39
N LEU A 121 3.96 -2.30 -12.27
CA LEU A 121 3.23 -3.57 -12.16
C LEU A 121 4.15 -4.75 -11.82
N ARG A 122 5.32 -4.82 -12.49
CA ARG A 122 6.30 -5.88 -12.26
C ARG A 122 6.92 -5.79 -10.87
N HIS A 123 7.22 -4.58 -10.42
CA HIS A 123 7.85 -4.32 -9.14
C HIS A 123 6.90 -4.67 -7.99
N VAL A 124 5.69 -4.09 -7.99
CA VAL A 124 4.67 -4.36 -6.95
C VAL A 124 4.30 -5.85 -6.90
N ARG A 125 4.21 -6.50 -8.06
CA ARG A 125 4.03 -7.96 -8.09
C ARG A 125 5.18 -8.70 -7.41
N ARG A 126 6.42 -8.26 -7.65
CA ARG A 126 7.60 -8.86 -7.01
C ARG A 126 7.61 -8.64 -5.50
N GLN A 127 7.22 -7.44 -5.02
CA GLN A 127 7.04 -7.18 -3.60
C GLN A 127 6.01 -8.13 -2.97
N LEU A 128 4.87 -8.34 -3.61
CA LEU A 128 3.86 -9.30 -3.16
C LEU A 128 4.40 -10.73 -3.09
N GLU A 129 5.14 -11.18 -4.11
CA GLU A 129 5.76 -12.52 -4.12
C GLU A 129 6.71 -12.72 -2.94
N LEU A 130 7.49 -11.70 -2.63
CA LEU A 130 8.52 -11.75 -1.59
C LEU A 130 7.92 -11.58 -0.18
N TRP A 131 7.07 -10.58 0.02
CA TRP A 131 6.69 -10.15 1.35
C TRP A 131 5.38 -10.73 1.87
N TYR A 132 4.43 -11.14 1.00
CA TYR A 132 3.17 -11.75 1.43
C TYR A 132 3.37 -12.95 2.38
N PRO A 133 4.34 -13.86 2.18
CA PRO A 133 4.56 -14.99 3.08
C PRO A 133 4.95 -14.59 4.50
N TYR A 134 5.49 -13.37 4.68
CA TYR A 134 5.90 -12.84 5.99
C TYR A 134 4.80 -12.07 6.71
N VAL A 135 3.70 -11.75 6.03
CA VAL A 135 2.55 -11.11 6.68
C VAL A 135 1.90 -12.12 7.62
N ARG A 136 1.71 -11.73 8.87
CA ARG A 136 1.00 -12.54 9.87
C ARG A 136 -0.45 -12.77 9.47
N GLN A 137 -1.05 -13.82 10.03
CA GLN A 137 -2.50 -13.96 9.99
C GLN A 137 -3.14 -12.76 10.69
N SER A 138 -4.17 -12.20 10.09
CA SER A 138 -4.84 -10.94 10.46
C SER A 138 -4.01 -9.67 10.22
N GLY A 139 -2.78 -9.77 9.72
CA GLY A 139 -1.97 -8.63 9.30
C GLY A 139 -2.43 -8.03 7.98
N TRP A 140 -1.85 -6.88 7.60
CA TRP A 140 -2.29 -6.08 6.46
C TRP A 140 -1.19 -5.83 5.42
N LEU A 141 -1.64 -5.71 4.16
CA LEU A 141 -0.87 -5.15 3.05
C LEU A 141 -1.61 -3.92 2.55
N ALA A 142 -0.98 -2.77 2.62
CA ALA A 142 -1.52 -1.51 2.13
C ALA A 142 -0.75 -1.06 0.89
N PHE A 143 -1.48 -0.61 -0.15
CA PHE A 143 -0.94 -0.16 -1.42
C PHE A 143 -1.40 1.28 -1.65
N HIS A 144 -0.45 2.18 -1.85
CA HIS A 144 -0.76 3.55 -2.26
C HIS A 144 -0.82 3.68 -3.79
N ASP A 145 -1.32 4.82 -4.28
CA ASP A 145 -1.41 5.13 -5.71
C ASP A 145 -2.21 4.10 -6.52
N VAL A 146 -3.40 3.73 -6.00
CA VAL A 146 -4.27 2.73 -6.63
C VAL A 146 -5.49 3.33 -7.34
N ASP A 147 -5.83 4.61 -7.17
CA ASP A 147 -7.01 5.23 -7.79
C ASP A 147 -6.64 5.96 -9.10
N PRO A 148 -6.92 5.39 -10.28
CA PRO A 148 -6.66 6.05 -11.55
C PRO A 148 -7.67 7.15 -11.87
N THR A 149 -8.82 7.20 -11.18
CA THR A 149 -9.97 8.02 -11.57
C THR A 149 -9.67 9.53 -11.64
N PRO A 150 -8.95 10.14 -10.68
CA PRO A 150 -8.62 11.56 -10.74
C PRO A 150 -7.79 11.95 -11.97
N TYR A 151 -7.10 11.00 -12.59
CA TYR A 151 -6.16 11.20 -13.70
C TYR A 151 -6.73 10.83 -15.06
N MET A 152 -7.98 10.32 -15.09
CA MET A 152 -8.67 9.97 -16.33
C MET A 152 -9.03 11.21 -17.14
N ARG A 153 -9.20 11.01 -18.44
CA ARG A 153 -9.56 12.09 -19.36
C ARG A 153 -10.80 12.87 -18.91
N GLY A 154 -10.66 14.18 -18.81
CA GLY A 154 -11.74 15.08 -18.40
C GLY A 154 -11.89 15.24 -16.89
N GLN A 155 -11.03 14.66 -16.10
CA GLN A 155 -10.92 14.89 -14.65
C GLN A 155 -9.97 16.07 -14.36
N PRO A 156 -10.04 16.71 -13.18
CA PRO A 156 -9.21 17.89 -12.86
C PRO A 156 -7.70 17.64 -12.96
N ASP A 157 -7.26 16.40 -12.79
CA ASP A 157 -5.85 15.99 -12.79
C ASP A 157 -5.48 15.18 -14.03
N ASP A 158 -6.24 15.32 -15.12
CA ASP A 158 -6.03 14.59 -16.36
C ASP A 158 -4.54 14.43 -16.71
N ASN A 159 -4.06 13.19 -16.56
CA ASN A 159 -2.69 12.81 -16.82
C ASN A 159 -2.64 11.35 -17.28
N ARG A 160 -2.38 11.16 -18.57
CA ARG A 160 -2.40 9.84 -19.21
C ARG A 160 -1.42 8.86 -18.59
N ASP A 161 -0.21 9.32 -18.26
CA ASP A 161 0.84 8.42 -17.78
C ASP A 161 0.51 7.93 -16.34
N SER A 162 0.05 8.84 -15.50
CA SER A 162 -0.45 8.51 -14.16
C SER A 162 -1.66 7.59 -14.22
N GLU A 163 -2.63 7.86 -15.11
CA GLU A 163 -3.79 6.98 -15.32
C GLU A 163 -3.37 5.56 -15.67
N ILE A 164 -2.44 5.40 -16.62
CA ILE A 164 -1.97 4.07 -17.05
C ILE A 164 -1.31 3.31 -15.91
N VAL A 165 -0.40 3.97 -15.18
CA VAL A 165 0.36 3.36 -14.08
C VAL A 165 -0.58 2.93 -12.96
N TRP A 166 -1.43 3.82 -12.46
CA TRP A 166 -2.28 3.51 -11.31
C TRP A 166 -3.43 2.56 -11.66
N ARG A 167 -3.92 2.61 -12.91
CA ARG A 167 -4.84 1.59 -13.42
C ARG A 167 -4.21 0.20 -13.43
N ALA A 168 -2.91 0.10 -13.74
CA ALA A 168 -2.20 -1.17 -13.71
C ALA A 168 -2.05 -1.71 -12.28
N ILE A 169 -1.76 -0.85 -11.30
CA ILE A 169 -1.69 -1.24 -9.88
C ILE A 169 -3.08 -1.60 -9.36
N TRP A 170 -4.11 -0.79 -9.63
CA TRP A 170 -5.50 -1.13 -9.32
C TRP A 170 -5.88 -2.53 -9.82
N GLN A 171 -5.57 -2.84 -11.08
CA GLN A 171 -5.86 -4.14 -11.68
C GLN A 171 -5.08 -5.27 -11.00
N LEU A 172 -3.79 -5.05 -10.67
CA LEU A 172 -2.99 -6.03 -9.95
C LEU A 172 -3.57 -6.35 -8.58
N VAL A 173 -3.98 -5.32 -7.83
CA VAL A 173 -4.61 -5.48 -6.52
C VAL A 173 -5.87 -6.34 -6.62
N GLN A 174 -6.72 -6.07 -7.60
CA GLN A 174 -7.93 -6.88 -7.83
C GLN A 174 -7.60 -8.31 -8.26
N ASP A 175 -6.70 -8.49 -9.25
CA ASP A 175 -6.31 -9.80 -9.73
C ASP A 175 -5.72 -10.66 -8.60
N PHE A 176 -4.91 -10.04 -7.73
CA PHE A 176 -4.32 -10.70 -6.58
C PHE A 176 -5.37 -11.08 -5.54
N PHE A 177 -6.30 -10.16 -5.23
CA PHE A 177 -7.41 -10.43 -4.31
C PHE A 177 -8.24 -11.62 -4.80
N TYR A 178 -8.74 -11.60 -6.02
CA TYR A 178 -9.59 -12.68 -6.56
C TYR A 178 -8.87 -14.02 -6.71
N ALA A 179 -7.54 -14.01 -6.82
CA ALA A 179 -6.76 -15.24 -6.79
C ALA A 179 -6.65 -15.87 -5.41
N ASN A 180 -6.89 -15.07 -4.38
CA ASN A 180 -6.69 -15.41 -2.98
C ASN A 180 -7.92 -15.01 -2.14
N GLU A 181 -9.12 -14.93 -2.73
CA GLU A 181 -10.32 -14.36 -2.10
C GLU A 181 -10.74 -15.07 -0.81
N ASP A 182 -10.46 -16.38 -0.69
CA ASP A 182 -10.72 -17.14 0.54
C ASP A 182 -9.75 -16.76 1.68
N ASP A 183 -8.64 -16.12 1.36
CA ASP A 183 -7.54 -15.81 2.27
C ASP A 183 -7.39 -14.32 2.56
N LEU A 184 -8.18 -13.46 1.91
CA LEU A 184 -8.06 -12.00 1.97
C LEU A 184 -9.40 -11.30 2.17
N LEU A 185 -9.37 -10.18 2.87
CA LEU A 185 -10.36 -9.12 2.77
C LEU A 185 -9.72 -7.93 2.05
N LEU A 186 -10.50 -7.18 1.28
CA LEU A 186 -10.02 -6.01 0.54
C LEU A 186 -10.93 -4.82 0.78
N GLU A 187 -10.33 -3.68 1.06
CA GLU A 187 -11.02 -2.39 1.14
C GLU A 187 -10.26 -1.32 0.36
N TYR A 188 -10.97 -0.27 -0.08
CA TYR A 188 -10.44 0.86 -0.81
C TYR A 188 -10.79 2.18 -0.13
N HIS A 189 -9.80 3.05 -0.02
CA HIS A 189 -9.92 4.44 0.40
C HIS A 189 -9.64 5.33 -0.82
N LEU A 190 -10.70 5.73 -1.52
CA LEU A 190 -10.58 6.46 -2.79
C LEU A 190 -10.38 7.95 -2.60
N GLY A 191 -9.87 8.58 -3.65
CA GLY A 191 -9.56 9.99 -3.71
C GLY A 191 -8.09 10.28 -3.42
N ASP A 192 -7.62 11.50 -3.78
CA ASP A 192 -6.21 11.79 -3.96
C ASP A 192 -5.62 10.77 -4.96
N LYS A 193 -4.68 9.95 -4.54
CA LYS A 193 -4.15 8.84 -5.34
C LYS A 193 -4.74 7.47 -4.96
N GLY A 194 -5.49 7.43 -3.88
CA GLY A 194 -6.15 6.23 -3.37
C GLY A 194 -5.23 5.26 -2.65
N MET A 195 -5.82 4.50 -1.74
CA MET A 195 -5.16 3.43 -1.01
C MET A 195 -6.04 2.18 -1.01
N ALA A 196 -5.43 1.01 -1.22
CA ALA A 196 -6.06 -0.28 -1.01
C ALA A 196 -5.44 -0.96 0.20
N ILE A 197 -6.24 -1.61 1.04
CA ILE A 197 -5.77 -2.37 2.19
C ILE A 197 -6.33 -3.78 2.10
N MET A 198 -5.45 -4.77 2.11
CA MET A 198 -5.80 -6.18 2.20
C MET A 198 -5.50 -6.70 3.60
N GLN A 199 -6.46 -7.37 4.24
CA GLN A 199 -6.20 -8.14 5.45
C GLN A 199 -5.99 -9.60 5.09
N LYS A 200 -4.87 -10.18 5.55
CA LYS A 200 -4.56 -11.59 5.34
C LYS A 200 -5.26 -12.45 6.39
N LEU A 201 -6.14 -13.35 5.96
CA LEU A 201 -6.83 -14.33 6.82
C LEU A 201 -6.05 -15.63 6.92
N ALA A 202 -5.23 -15.93 5.92
CA ALA A 202 -4.41 -17.13 5.89
C ALA A 202 -3.26 -17.09 6.90
N PRO A 203 -2.77 -18.26 7.34
CA PRO A 203 -1.58 -18.36 8.17
C PRO A 203 -0.36 -17.71 7.52
N MET A 204 0.57 -17.25 8.36
CA MET A 204 1.92 -16.83 7.91
C MET A 204 2.55 -17.99 7.12
N SER A 205 3.44 -17.69 6.19
CA SER A 205 4.09 -18.64 5.28
C SER A 205 3.24 -19.22 4.16
N LYS A 206 1.91 -19.06 4.16
CA LYS A 206 1.11 -19.43 2.99
C LYS A 206 1.56 -18.62 1.77
N LEU A 207 1.94 -19.32 0.70
CA LEU A 207 2.31 -18.67 -0.56
C LEU A 207 1.06 -18.15 -1.28
N PRO A 208 1.14 -16.97 -1.90
CA PRO A 208 0.02 -16.42 -2.65
C PRO A 208 -0.11 -17.06 -4.02
N ASN A 209 -1.32 -17.06 -4.57
CA ASN A 209 -1.58 -17.39 -5.95
C ASN A 209 -1.46 -16.13 -6.83
N PHE A 210 -0.85 -16.29 -8.02
CA PHE A 210 -0.79 -15.24 -9.03
C PHE A 210 -1.49 -15.71 -10.30
N PRO A 211 -2.78 -15.38 -10.49
CA PRO A 211 -3.52 -15.78 -11.66
C PRO A 211 -3.07 -15.02 -12.91
N ARG A 212 -3.60 -15.44 -14.04
CA ARG A 212 -3.61 -14.60 -15.23
C ARG A 212 -4.53 -13.41 -14.97
N ARG A 213 -4.21 -12.26 -15.61
CA ARG A 213 -5.00 -11.03 -15.52
C ARG A 213 -6.48 -11.31 -15.77
N ILE A 214 -7.33 -10.87 -14.84
CA ILE A 214 -8.78 -10.85 -15.03
C ILE A 214 -9.09 -9.72 -16.02
N ALA A 215 -9.71 -10.07 -17.15
CA ALA A 215 -10.07 -9.10 -18.16
C ALA A 215 -11.60 -9.08 -18.37
N PRO A 216 -12.22 -7.89 -18.45
CA PRO A 216 -13.62 -7.81 -18.79
C PRO A 216 -13.86 -8.35 -20.20
N ARG A 217 -14.97 -9.04 -20.40
CA ARG A 217 -15.37 -9.45 -21.73
C ARG A 217 -15.71 -8.20 -22.53
N HIS A 218 -15.08 -8.03 -23.68
CA HIS A 218 -15.47 -6.99 -24.62
C HIS A 218 -16.88 -7.26 -25.13
N VAL A 219 -17.64 -6.17 -25.39
CA VAL A 219 -18.95 -6.27 -26.05
C VAL A 219 -18.74 -6.95 -27.40
N SER A 220 -19.16 -8.20 -27.52
CA SER A 220 -19.06 -8.93 -28.81
C SER A 220 -20.14 -8.43 -29.76
N PHE A 221 -19.93 -8.57 -31.07
CA PHE A 221 -20.94 -8.31 -32.06
C PHE A 221 -22.27 -9.05 -31.78
N TYR A 222 -22.22 -10.21 -31.12
CA TYR A 222 -23.37 -10.96 -30.65
C TYR A 222 -24.22 -10.20 -29.61
N SER A 223 -23.63 -9.49 -28.68
CA SER A 223 -24.36 -8.69 -27.68
C SER A 223 -24.98 -7.44 -28.31
N LEU A 224 -24.34 -6.87 -29.34
CA LEU A 224 -24.90 -5.77 -30.14
C LEU A 224 -26.11 -6.24 -30.98
N ALA A 225 -26.00 -7.37 -31.64
CA ALA A 225 -27.07 -7.98 -32.42
C ALA A 225 -28.29 -8.35 -31.55
N ARG A 226 -28.08 -8.83 -30.33
CA ARG A 226 -29.15 -9.13 -29.37
C ARG A 226 -29.88 -7.88 -28.88
N ARG A 227 -29.16 -6.76 -28.65
CA ARG A 227 -29.77 -5.47 -28.30
C ARG A 227 -30.60 -4.88 -29.44
N LEU A 228 -30.23 -5.11 -30.67
CA LEU A 228 -30.98 -4.67 -31.86
C LEU A 228 -32.22 -5.53 -32.13
N ARG A 229 -32.18 -6.84 -31.83
CA ARG A 229 -33.34 -7.74 -31.95
C ARG A 229 -34.39 -7.61 -30.84
N GLY A 230 -34.04 -7.07 -29.70
CA GLY A 230 -34.96 -6.88 -28.57
C GLY A 230 -35.68 -5.52 -28.58
N ARG A 231 -35.62 -4.75 -29.67
CA ARG A 231 -36.29 -3.47 -29.89
C ARG A 231 -37.43 -3.49 -30.89
N ASN A 232 -37.96 -4.69 -31.22
CA ASN A 232 -39.18 -4.85 -32.00
C ASN A 232 -40.29 -5.38 -31.10
#